data_23409b8ebaaeb5de41c2a1c2d4b9ef15
#
_entry.id   23409b8ebaaeb5de41c2a1c2d4b9ef15
#
_cell.length_a   1.000
_cell.length_b   1.000
_cell.length_c   1.000
_cell.angle_alpha   90.00
_cell.angle_beta   90.00
_cell.angle_gamma   90.00
#
_symmetry.space_group_name_H-M   'P 1'
#
loop_
_entity.id
_entity.type
_entity.pdbx_description
1 polymer ?
#
loop_
_entity_poly.entity_id
_entity_poly.type
_entity_poly.pdbx_seq_one_letter_code
_entity_poly.pdbx_strand_id
1 'polypeptide(L)'
;MSTHAERLEAALSTQIKMELAEREMTQKDLAETVGVGRPAMNHYLKGHKSMPMPTFFKVAEALGLTAQELMQRAEARVPTEAQTA
;
A
#
# COMPACT_ATOMS: atom_id res chain seq x y z
N MET A 1 -8.14 -16.94 -10.95
CA MET A 1 -8.46 -16.62 -9.53
C MET A 1 -7.26 -15.99 -8.85
N SER A 2 -7.50 -14.97 -8.03
CA SER A 2 -6.43 -14.30 -7.31
C SER A 2 -6.00 -15.12 -6.09
N THR A 3 -4.70 -15.15 -5.83
CA THR A 3 -4.18 -15.75 -4.61
C THR A 3 -4.41 -14.79 -3.44
N HIS A 4 -4.26 -15.29 -2.22
CA HIS A 4 -4.32 -14.43 -1.05
C HIS A 4 -3.25 -13.34 -1.11
N ALA A 5 -2.04 -13.67 -1.58
CA ALA A 5 -0.96 -12.70 -1.71
C ALA A 5 -1.32 -11.59 -2.70
N GLU A 6 -1.92 -11.93 -3.82
CA GLU A 6 -2.35 -10.92 -4.80
C GLU A 6 -3.45 -10.03 -4.24
N ARG A 7 -4.38 -10.60 -3.49
CA ARG A 7 -5.43 -9.82 -2.84
C ARG A 7 -4.86 -8.90 -1.78
N LEU A 8 -3.85 -9.35 -1.05
CA LEU A 8 -3.19 -8.52 -0.04
C LEU A 8 -2.45 -7.36 -0.69
N GLU A 9 -1.76 -7.60 -1.81
CA GLU A 9 -1.08 -6.52 -2.53
C GLU A 9 -2.08 -5.48 -3.04
N ALA A 10 -3.21 -5.93 -3.57
CA ALA A 10 -4.26 -5.03 -4.04
C ALA A 10 -4.84 -4.22 -2.88
N ALA A 11 -5.05 -4.88 -1.75
CA ALA A 11 -5.55 -4.22 -0.54
C ALA A 11 -4.56 -3.18 -0.02
N LEU A 12 -3.26 -3.49 -0.09
CA LEU A 12 -2.21 -2.57 0.33
C LEU A 12 -2.23 -1.30 -0.53
N SER A 13 -2.31 -1.47 -1.85
CA SER A 13 -2.39 -0.32 -2.76
C SER A 13 -3.60 0.55 -2.45
N THR A 14 -4.75 -0.07 -2.21
CA THR A 14 -5.96 0.64 -1.86
C THR A 14 -5.81 1.36 -0.52
N GLN A 15 -5.24 0.67 0.48
CA GLN A 15 -5.05 1.25 1.81
C GLN A 15 -4.14 2.47 1.75
N ILE A 16 -3.06 2.41 0.98
CA ILE A 16 -2.16 3.54 0.83
C ILE A 16 -2.90 4.74 0.23
N LYS A 17 -3.72 4.50 -0.80
CA LYS A 17 -4.52 5.58 -1.41
C LYS A 17 -5.47 6.21 -0.39
N MET A 18 -6.07 5.40 0.47
CA MET A 18 -6.96 5.91 1.52
C MET A 18 -6.19 6.72 2.56
N GLU A 19 -4.99 6.27 2.92
CA GLU A 19 -4.15 7.02 3.87
C GLU A 19 -3.74 8.37 3.30
N LEU A 20 -3.43 8.41 2.00
CA LEU A 20 -3.11 9.67 1.32
C LEU A 20 -4.30 10.62 1.35
N ALA A 21 -5.48 10.11 1.05
CA ALA A 21 -6.70 10.91 1.04
C ALA A 21 -6.98 11.52 2.42
N GLU A 22 -6.81 10.74 3.48
CA GLU A 22 -7.00 11.23 4.85
C GLU A 22 -6.04 12.36 5.22
N ARG A 23 -4.84 12.33 4.66
CA ARG A 23 -3.79 13.32 4.94
C ARG A 23 -3.74 14.45 3.92
N GLU A 24 -4.65 14.43 2.95
CA GLU A 24 -4.65 15.39 1.85
C GLU A 24 -3.28 15.43 1.14
N MET A 25 -2.65 14.27 1.05
CA MET A 25 -1.35 14.10 0.42
C MET A 25 -1.54 13.51 -0.97
N THR A 26 -0.81 14.02 -1.95
CA THR A 26 -0.89 13.52 -3.33
C THR A 26 0.10 12.38 -3.55
N GLN A 27 -0.11 11.61 -4.62
CA GLN A 27 0.85 10.59 -5.03
C GLN A 27 2.21 11.20 -5.35
N LYS A 28 2.20 12.41 -5.91
CA LYS A 28 3.44 13.14 -6.20
C LYS A 28 4.21 13.43 -4.92
N ASP A 29 3.51 13.92 -3.90
CA ASP A 29 4.12 14.20 -2.60
C ASP A 29 4.73 12.93 -2.01
N LEU A 30 4.00 11.83 -2.07
CA LEU A 30 4.49 10.56 -1.55
C LEU A 30 5.72 10.09 -2.30
N ALA A 31 5.69 10.16 -3.63
CA ALA A 31 6.81 9.73 -4.46
C ALA A 31 8.07 10.56 -4.14
N GLU A 32 7.92 11.86 -3.98
CA GLU A 32 9.03 12.74 -3.63
C GLU A 32 9.60 12.40 -2.25
N THR A 33 8.74 12.20 -1.27
CA THR A 33 9.16 11.88 0.09
C THR A 33 9.88 10.53 0.15
N VAL A 34 9.39 9.57 -0.59
CA VAL A 34 9.96 8.21 -0.59
C VAL A 34 11.20 8.13 -1.48
N GLY A 35 11.33 9.03 -2.45
CA GLY A 35 12.47 9.05 -3.34
C GLY A 35 12.34 8.09 -4.53
N VAL A 36 11.12 7.82 -4.97
CA VAL A 36 10.89 7.03 -6.18
C VAL A 36 10.27 7.91 -7.26
N GLY A 37 10.41 7.48 -8.50
CA GLY A 37 9.80 8.20 -9.61
C GLY A 37 8.29 8.17 -9.53
N ARG A 38 7.66 9.25 -9.99
CA ARG A 38 6.22 9.36 -10.02
C ARG A 38 5.54 8.22 -10.82
N PRO A 39 6.08 7.85 -12.01
CA PRO A 39 5.51 6.72 -12.74
C PRO A 39 5.56 5.41 -11.96
N ALA A 40 6.66 5.14 -11.26
CA ALA A 40 6.79 3.94 -10.47
C ALA A 40 5.77 3.91 -9.34
N MET A 41 5.63 5.03 -8.62
CA MET A 41 4.65 5.13 -7.54
C MET A 41 3.24 4.91 -8.07
N ASN A 42 2.92 5.50 -9.22
CA ASN A 42 1.61 5.33 -9.83
C ASN A 42 1.33 3.86 -10.14
N HIS A 43 2.33 3.13 -10.67
CA HIS A 43 2.18 1.71 -10.97
C HIS A 43 1.96 0.87 -9.70
N TYR A 44 2.65 1.20 -8.61
CA TYR A 44 2.44 0.52 -7.34
C TYR A 44 1.03 0.75 -6.82
N LEU A 45 0.55 1.97 -6.86
CA LEU A 45 -0.77 2.32 -6.31
C LEU A 45 -1.93 1.85 -7.19
N LYS A 46 -1.66 1.56 -8.46
CA LYS A 46 -2.65 0.96 -9.35
C LYS A 46 -2.64 -0.57 -9.29
N GLY A 47 -1.67 -1.14 -8.58
CA GLY A 47 -1.54 -2.58 -8.49
C GLY A 47 -0.93 -3.24 -9.72
N HIS A 48 -0.31 -2.45 -10.61
CA HIS A 48 0.31 -2.98 -11.82
C HIS A 48 1.70 -3.57 -11.56
N LYS A 49 2.29 -3.23 -10.44
CA LYS A 49 3.63 -3.67 -10.09
C LYS A 49 3.73 -3.79 -8.57
N SER A 50 4.40 -4.85 -8.12
CA SER A 50 4.59 -5.06 -6.68
C SER A 50 5.58 -4.05 -6.13
N MET A 51 5.24 -3.49 -4.96
CA MET A 51 6.11 -2.54 -4.28
C MET A 51 7.26 -3.28 -3.60
N PRO A 52 8.52 -2.91 -3.87
CA PRO A 52 9.64 -3.51 -3.15
C PRO A 52 9.56 -3.22 -1.65
N MET A 53 10.09 -4.13 -0.85
CA MET A 53 10.07 -3.97 0.62
C MET A 53 10.70 -2.66 1.10
N PRO A 54 11.88 -2.25 0.60
CA PRO A 54 12.45 -0.98 1.03
C PRO A 54 11.53 0.20 0.76
N THR A 55 10.84 0.20 -0.38
CA THR A 55 9.89 1.25 -0.74
C THR A 55 8.70 1.21 0.19
N PHE A 56 8.20 0.01 0.50
CA PHE A 56 7.07 -0.15 1.42
C PHE A 56 7.39 0.44 2.81
N PHE A 57 8.60 0.16 3.32
CA PHE A 57 9.00 0.72 4.61
C PHE A 57 9.02 2.24 4.59
N LYS A 58 9.54 2.83 3.50
CA LYS A 58 9.59 4.28 3.35
C LYS A 58 8.20 4.88 3.21
N VAL A 59 7.29 4.18 2.54
CA VAL A 59 5.90 4.63 2.42
C VAL A 59 5.24 4.68 3.79
N ALA A 60 5.39 3.62 4.58
CA ALA A 60 4.83 3.59 5.93
C ALA A 60 5.37 4.75 6.77
N GLU A 61 6.68 4.98 6.71
CA GLU A 61 7.32 6.08 7.43
C GLU A 61 6.77 7.43 6.99
N ALA A 62 6.61 7.63 5.69
CA ALA A 62 6.07 8.88 5.15
C ALA A 62 4.65 9.14 5.62
N LEU A 63 3.89 8.09 5.89
CA LEU A 63 2.51 8.18 6.39
C LEU A 63 2.45 8.28 7.91
N GLY A 64 3.59 8.23 8.59
CA GLY A 64 3.64 8.26 10.05
C GLY A 64 3.17 6.96 10.69
N LEU A 65 3.26 5.86 9.95
CA LEU A 65 2.85 4.54 10.42
C LEU A 65 4.05 3.61 10.50
N THR A 66 3.94 2.58 11.34
CA THR A 66 4.89 1.49 11.25
C THR A 66 4.49 0.60 10.09
N ALA A 67 5.46 -0.16 9.56
CA ALA A 67 5.16 -1.12 8.50
C ALA A 67 4.09 -2.11 8.95
N GLN A 68 4.15 -2.52 10.22
CA GLN A 68 3.16 -3.44 10.79
C GLN A 68 1.76 -2.83 10.79
N GLU A 69 1.63 -1.57 11.20
CA GLU A 69 0.34 -0.88 11.23
C GLU A 69 -0.26 -0.79 9.82
N LEU A 70 0.56 -0.40 8.85
CA LEU A 70 0.10 -0.28 7.47
C LEU A 70 -0.35 -1.63 6.93
N MET A 71 0.42 -2.68 7.22
CA MET A 71 0.09 -4.03 6.78
C MET A 71 -1.19 -4.52 7.45
N GLN A 72 -1.36 -4.29 8.75
CA GLN A 72 -2.56 -4.67 9.47
C GLN A 72 -3.82 -4.03 8.87
N ARG A 73 -3.71 -2.75 8.50
CA ARG A 73 -4.83 -2.04 7.88
C ARG A 73 -5.16 -2.63 6.51
N ALA A 74 -4.13 -3.00 5.74
CA ALA A 74 -4.32 -3.64 4.46
C ALA A 74 -4.97 -5.01 4.62
N GLU A 75 -4.50 -5.80 5.57
CA GLU A 75 -5.03 -7.13 5.82
C GLU A 75 -6.49 -7.09 6.24
N ALA A 76 -6.90 -6.06 6.97
CA ALA A 76 -8.29 -5.91 7.39
C ALA A 76 -9.24 -5.74 6.19
N ARG A 77 -8.73 -5.38 5.02
CA ARG A 77 -9.54 -5.24 3.80
C ARG A 77 -9.69 -6.53 3.04
N VAL A 78 -8.87 -7.52 3.35
CA VAL A 78 -8.90 -8.80 2.61
C VAL A 78 -9.85 -9.76 3.31
N PRO A 79 -10.85 -10.28 2.58
CA PRO A 79 -11.71 -11.33 3.16
C PRO A 79 -10.85 -12.53 3.48
N THR A 80 -10.95 -13.01 4.70
CA THR A 80 -10.17 -14.17 5.11
C THR A 80 -11.06 -15.41 5.04
N GLU A 81 -10.96 -16.10 3.93
CA GLU A 81 -11.71 -17.35 3.75
C GLU A 81 -11.34 -18.39 4.81
N ALA A 82 -10.09 -18.34 5.26
CA ALA A 82 -9.65 -19.24 6.32
C ALA A 82 -10.43 -19.04 7.62
N GLN A 83 -10.99 -17.87 7.84
CA GLN A 83 -11.79 -17.58 9.03
C GLN A 83 -13.23 -18.02 8.90
N THR A 84 -13.66 -18.35 7.71
CA THR A 84 -15.03 -18.78 7.46
C THR A 84 -15.17 -20.30 7.41
N ALA A 85 -14.07 -20.97 7.44
CA ALA A 85 -14.06 -22.43 7.39
C ALA A 85 -14.52 -23.05 8.71
#